data_2a999377f257a5e8665cea14b0358888
#
_entry.id   2a999377f257a5e8665cea14b0358888
#
_cell.length_a   1.000
_cell.length_b   1.000
_cell.length_c   1.000
_cell.angle_alpha   90.00
_cell.angle_beta   90.00
_cell.angle_gamma   90.00
#
_symmetry.space_group_name_H-M   'P 1'
#
loop_
_entity.id
_entity.type
_entity.pdbx_description
1 polymer ?
#
loop_
_entity_poly.entity_id
_entity_poly.type
_entity_poly.pdbx_seq_one_letter_code
_entity_poly.pdbx_strand_id
1 'polypeptide(L)'
;VMEVLPERPTAPDVKVNPFDFTMNTTTGMEYSDDGGETWKPCEDRQNVEDRQGETLLVRIAATDDSFKSEPTTVTVPVRGEAPALTINNAMERMDSTAAMEYSRDGGKTWIACLDNMDLSELTNATLLVRYACDGTNPASNTATLTVPSRNAAPTADIDRVAELLTVSGTAPEYRTENGWTAVPVDGLDLSGFYGKELAVREKYDSEHFASLPVLVKVPEKGAKPDLTIDRDKQT
;
A
#
# COMPACT_ATOMS: atom_id res chain seq x y z
N VAL A 1 -21.66 22.49 -66.55
CA VAL A 1 -20.57 22.11 -65.65
C VAL A 1 -21.14 21.01 -64.73
N MET A 2 -20.63 19.78 -64.84
CA MET A 2 -20.99 18.73 -63.86
C MET A 2 -20.19 19.05 -62.62
N GLU A 3 -20.89 19.39 -61.55
CA GLU A 3 -20.33 19.59 -60.26
C GLU A 3 -20.03 18.19 -59.66
N VAL A 4 -18.78 17.90 -59.35
CA VAL A 4 -18.39 16.64 -58.72
C VAL A 4 -18.69 16.80 -57.23
N LEU A 5 -19.64 16.00 -56.73
CA LEU A 5 -19.94 15.99 -55.27
C LEU A 5 -18.71 15.49 -54.53
N PRO A 6 -18.36 16.11 -53.39
CA PRO A 6 -17.25 15.67 -52.56
C PRO A 6 -17.52 14.27 -51.98
N GLU A 7 -16.47 13.47 -51.88
CA GLU A 7 -16.55 12.15 -51.23
C GLU A 7 -16.81 12.30 -49.74
N ARG A 8 -17.60 11.38 -49.17
CA ARG A 8 -17.79 11.30 -47.71
C ARG A 8 -16.53 10.71 -47.08
N PRO A 9 -15.95 11.31 -46.03
CA PRO A 9 -14.84 10.73 -45.28
C PRO A 9 -15.21 9.38 -44.68
N THR A 10 -14.23 8.50 -44.50
CA THR A 10 -14.40 7.27 -43.77
C THR A 10 -14.66 7.56 -42.30
N ALA A 11 -15.40 6.68 -41.59
CA ALA A 11 -15.61 6.78 -40.16
C ALA A 11 -14.25 6.78 -39.42
N PRO A 12 -14.07 7.61 -38.39
CA PRO A 12 -12.80 7.68 -37.65
C PRO A 12 -12.59 6.42 -36.79
N ASP A 13 -11.34 5.93 -36.65
CA ASP A 13 -10.97 4.90 -35.70
C ASP A 13 -10.69 5.55 -34.32
N VAL A 14 -11.74 5.60 -33.49
CA VAL A 14 -11.67 6.23 -32.16
C VAL A 14 -11.68 5.17 -31.06
N LYS A 15 -10.78 5.34 -30.08
CA LYS A 15 -10.64 4.51 -28.88
C LYS A 15 -10.43 5.39 -27.67
N VAL A 16 -10.88 4.90 -26.52
CA VAL A 16 -10.57 5.52 -25.23
C VAL A 16 -9.26 4.93 -24.70
N ASN A 17 -8.33 5.78 -24.32
CA ASN A 17 -7.14 5.38 -23.59
C ASN A 17 -7.52 5.08 -22.12
N PRO A 18 -7.35 3.84 -21.62
CA PRO A 18 -7.76 3.48 -20.26
C PRO A 18 -6.88 4.10 -19.17
N PHE A 19 -5.70 4.64 -19.50
CA PHE A 19 -4.82 5.27 -18.51
C PHE A 19 -5.31 6.63 -18.05
N ASP A 20 -5.90 7.43 -18.96
CA ASP A 20 -6.27 8.82 -18.72
C ASP A 20 -7.68 9.20 -19.19
N PHE A 21 -8.46 8.22 -19.65
CA PHE A 21 -9.81 8.40 -20.19
C PHE A 21 -9.90 9.43 -21.34
N THR A 22 -8.85 9.57 -22.13
CA THR A 22 -8.91 10.42 -23.33
C THR A 22 -9.25 9.59 -24.57
N MET A 23 -10.13 10.11 -25.42
CA MET A 23 -10.32 9.59 -26.77
C MET A 23 -9.22 10.12 -27.67
N ASN A 24 -8.78 9.32 -28.65
CA ASN A 24 -7.82 9.77 -29.69
C ASN A 24 -8.50 10.65 -30.74
N THR A 25 -9.26 11.65 -30.33
CA THR A 25 -9.93 12.63 -31.18
C THR A 25 -9.02 13.79 -31.56
N THR A 26 -9.41 14.50 -32.60
CA THR A 26 -8.76 15.73 -33.04
C THR A 26 -9.81 16.80 -33.31
N THR A 27 -9.37 18.06 -33.35
CA THR A 27 -10.19 19.17 -33.84
C THR A 27 -10.75 18.86 -35.24
N GLY A 28 -12.04 19.12 -35.45
CA GLY A 28 -12.77 18.74 -36.70
C GLY A 28 -13.54 17.43 -36.55
N MET A 29 -13.44 16.75 -35.43
CA MET A 29 -14.37 15.69 -35.01
C MET A 29 -15.47 16.26 -34.13
N GLU A 30 -16.58 15.53 -34.03
CA GLU A 30 -17.69 15.83 -33.11
C GLU A 30 -18.21 14.53 -32.51
N TYR A 31 -18.72 14.60 -31.27
CA TYR A 31 -19.31 13.46 -30.57
C TYR A 31 -20.76 13.72 -30.19
N SER A 32 -21.50 12.65 -29.99
CA SER A 32 -22.87 12.65 -29.50
C SER A 32 -22.96 11.67 -28.31
N ASP A 33 -23.66 12.09 -27.28
CA ASP A 33 -24.00 11.33 -26.07
C ASP A 33 -25.51 11.03 -25.97
N ASP A 34 -26.27 11.35 -27.00
CA ASP A 34 -27.74 11.19 -27.09
C ASP A 34 -28.19 10.34 -28.29
N GLY A 35 -27.31 9.47 -28.79
CA GLY A 35 -27.63 8.57 -29.90
C GLY A 35 -27.60 9.26 -31.30
N GLY A 36 -27.00 10.43 -31.41
CA GLY A 36 -26.85 11.17 -32.66
C GLY A 36 -27.89 12.27 -32.89
N GLU A 37 -28.71 12.58 -31.89
CA GLU A 37 -29.67 13.70 -31.96
C GLU A 37 -28.96 15.04 -31.95
N THR A 38 -28.00 15.22 -31.04
CA THR A 38 -27.15 16.41 -31.01
C THR A 38 -25.65 16.06 -31.09
N TRP A 39 -24.85 16.99 -31.57
CA TRP A 39 -23.42 16.82 -31.80
C TRP A 39 -22.64 17.98 -31.22
N LYS A 40 -21.56 17.63 -30.47
CA LYS A 40 -20.66 18.55 -29.77
C LYS A 40 -19.26 18.44 -30.38
N PRO A 41 -18.54 19.55 -30.64
CA PRO A 41 -17.19 19.49 -31.16
C PRO A 41 -16.27 18.75 -30.18
N CYS A 42 -15.36 17.93 -30.70
CA CYS A 42 -14.30 17.31 -29.90
C CYS A 42 -13.13 18.28 -29.74
N GLU A 43 -12.47 18.17 -28.61
CA GLU A 43 -11.11 18.66 -28.38
C GLU A 43 -10.08 17.62 -28.87
N ASP A 44 -8.83 18.05 -29.09
CA ASP A 44 -7.72 17.12 -29.24
C ASP A 44 -7.55 16.30 -27.95
N ARG A 45 -7.61 14.97 -28.07
CA ARG A 45 -7.63 14.06 -26.92
C ARG A 45 -8.77 14.39 -25.93
N GLN A 46 -9.99 14.38 -26.42
CA GLN A 46 -11.18 14.64 -25.61
C GLN A 46 -11.22 13.76 -24.36
N ASN A 47 -11.24 14.39 -23.17
CA ASN A 47 -11.42 13.67 -21.91
C ASN A 47 -12.89 13.25 -21.75
N VAL A 48 -13.10 12.00 -21.33
CA VAL A 48 -14.42 11.37 -21.13
C VAL A 48 -14.53 10.62 -19.79
N GLU A 49 -13.70 10.97 -18.82
CA GLU A 49 -13.67 10.29 -17.51
C GLU A 49 -15.01 10.40 -16.75
N ASP A 50 -15.73 11.50 -16.93
CA ASP A 50 -17.06 11.75 -16.35
C ASP A 50 -18.20 10.96 -17.00
N ARG A 51 -17.90 10.23 -18.09
CA ARG A 51 -18.86 9.49 -18.93
C ARG A 51 -18.68 7.98 -18.87
N GLN A 52 -18.09 7.48 -17.81
CA GLN A 52 -17.83 6.04 -17.65
C GLN A 52 -19.11 5.20 -17.83
N GLY A 53 -19.03 4.17 -18.65
CA GLY A 53 -20.13 3.27 -18.99
C GLY A 53 -21.05 3.79 -20.09
N GLU A 54 -20.90 5.04 -20.55
CA GLU A 54 -21.69 5.57 -21.65
C GLU A 54 -21.18 5.06 -23.00
N THR A 55 -22.08 5.09 -23.97
CA THR A 55 -21.76 4.82 -25.37
C THR A 55 -21.86 6.12 -26.14
N LEU A 56 -20.76 6.53 -26.75
CA LEU A 56 -20.64 7.75 -27.55
C LEU A 56 -20.60 7.41 -29.04
N LEU A 57 -21.16 8.28 -29.88
CA LEU A 57 -20.95 8.27 -31.31
C LEU A 57 -19.93 9.36 -31.63
N VAL A 58 -18.93 9.04 -32.44
CA VAL A 58 -17.90 10.03 -32.88
C VAL A 58 -17.80 10.01 -34.40
N ARG A 59 -17.76 11.19 -35.04
CA ARG A 59 -17.63 11.32 -36.47
C ARG A 59 -16.73 12.51 -36.85
N ILE A 60 -16.28 12.54 -38.09
CA ILE A 60 -15.69 13.74 -38.70
C ILE A 60 -16.84 14.70 -39.00
N ALA A 61 -16.72 15.94 -38.55
CA ALA A 61 -17.70 16.99 -38.84
C ALA A 61 -17.73 17.37 -40.33
N ALA A 62 -18.87 17.89 -40.84
CA ALA A 62 -18.93 18.45 -42.16
C ALA A 62 -18.08 19.73 -42.27
N THR A 63 -17.53 19.99 -43.42
CA THR A 63 -16.86 21.24 -43.79
C THR A 63 -17.50 21.84 -45.05
N ASP A 64 -17.05 23.00 -45.46
CA ASP A 64 -17.53 23.62 -46.73
C ASP A 64 -17.22 22.73 -47.96
N ASP A 65 -16.16 21.90 -47.86
CA ASP A 65 -15.68 21.07 -48.96
C ASP A 65 -15.95 19.55 -48.76
N SER A 66 -16.56 19.13 -47.65
CA SER A 66 -16.73 17.70 -47.33
C SER A 66 -18.00 17.42 -46.51
N PHE A 67 -18.67 16.31 -46.83
CA PHE A 67 -19.73 15.80 -45.99
C PHE A 67 -19.18 15.26 -44.67
N LYS A 68 -20.05 15.20 -43.60
CA LYS A 68 -19.74 14.47 -42.36
C LYS A 68 -19.51 12.99 -42.67
N SER A 69 -18.64 12.32 -41.86
CA SER A 69 -18.47 10.87 -41.95
C SER A 69 -19.64 10.10 -41.32
N GLU A 70 -19.68 8.78 -41.54
CA GLU A 70 -20.45 7.89 -40.70
C GLU A 70 -19.82 7.89 -39.29
N PRO A 71 -20.63 7.72 -38.24
CA PRO A 71 -20.10 7.69 -36.86
C PRO A 71 -19.48 6.34 -36.52
N THR A 72 -18.47 6.38 -35.66
CA THR A 72 -17.94 5.23 -34.93
C THR A 72 -18.56 5.21 -33.54
N THR A 73 -18.94 4.03 -33.08
CA THR A 73 -19.43 3.81 -31.71
C THR A 73 -18.25 3.55 -30.76
N VAL A 74 -18.19 4.28 -29.66
CA VAL A 74 -17.15 4.17 -28.62
C VAL A 74 -17.81 3.97 -27.28
N THR A 75 -17.44 2.91 -26.55
CA THR A 75 -17.88 2.69 -25.17
C THR A 75 -16.79 3.16 -24.23
N VAL A 76 -17.14 4.06 -23.29
CA VAL A 76 -16.21 4.53 -22.26
C VAL A 76 -16.07 3.47 -21.18
N PRO A 77 -14.85 3.00 -20.89
CA PRO A 77 -14.65 1.96 -19.88
C PRO A 77 -15.04 2.45 -18.50
N VAL A 78 -15.42 1.51 -17.62
CA VAL A 78 -15.77 1.78 -16.21
C VAL A 78 -14.61 1.34 -15.33
N ARG A 79 -14.29 2.12 -14.30
CA ARG A 79 -13.35 1.69 -13.25
C ARG A 79 -13.91 0.49 -12.51
N GLY A 80 -13.07 -0.51 -12.28
CA GLY A 80 -13.40 -1.65 -11.42
C GLY A 80 -13.57 -1.25 -9.96
N GLU A 81 -14.05 -2.19 -9.15
CA GLU A 81 -14.18 -2.03 -7.70
C GLU A 81 -12.80 -1.83 -7.05
N ALA A 82 -12.78 -1.09 -5.94
CA ALA A 82 -11.59 -0.92 -5.12
C ALA A 82 -11.14 -2.27 -4.51
N PRO A 83 -9.84 -2.50 -4.31
CA PRO A 83 -9.37 -3.72 -3.66
C PRO A 83 -9.85 -3.81 -2.20
N ALA A 84 -10.21 -5.04 -1.77
CA ALA A 84 -10.39 -5.34 -0.35
C ALA A 84 -9.00 -5.50 0.28
N LEU A 85 -8.71 -4.71 1.32
CA LEU A 85 -7.39 -4.66 1.95
C LEU A 85 -7.45 -5.24 3.36
N THR A 86 -6.45 -6.04 3.71
CA THR A 86 -6.23 -6.55 5.05
C THR A 86 -4.78 -6.34 5.47
N ILE A 87 -4.55 -6.13 6.78
CA ILE A 87 -3.21 -6.01 7.36
C ILE A 87 -2.99 -7.16 8.34
N ASN A 88 -1.85 -7.82 8.21
CA ASN A 88 -1.35 -8.75 9.20
C ASN A 88 -0.40 -8.01 10.15
N ASN A 89 -0.88 -7.62 11.34
CA ASN A 89 -0.11 -6.85 12.31
C ASN A 89 1.10 -7.62 12.86
N ALA A 90 1.01 -8.96 12.93
CA ALA A 90 2.12 -9.79 13.38
C ALA A 90 3.31 -9.77 12.41
N MET A 91 3.02 -9.68 11.13
CA MET A 91 4.01 -9.69 10.04
C MET A 91 4.29 -8.29 9.49
N GLU A 92 3.52 -7.29 9.92
CA GLU A 92 3.57 -5.91 9.43
C GLU A 92 3.41 -5.84 7.90
N ARG A 93 2.44 -6.60 7.37
CA ARG A 93 2.23 -6.73 5.92
C ARG A 93 0.79 -6.48 5.52
N MET A 94 0.62 -5.84 4.36
CA MET A 94 -0.65 -5.74 3.66
C MET A 94 -0.81 -6.92 2.70
N ASP A 95 -2.00 -7.51 2.66
CA ASP A 95 -2.37 -8.48 1.62
C ASP A 95 -2.54 -7.74 0.28
N SER A 96 -1.50 -7.78 -0.52
CA SER A 96 -1.40 -7.10 -1.81
C SER A 96 -0.79 -7.98 -2.87
N THR A 97 -1.00 -7.61 -4.12
CA THR A 97 -0.41 -8.29 -5.29
C THR A 97 0.30 -7.29 -6.20
N ALA A 98 1.17 -7.79 -7.08
CA ALA A 98 1.86 -6.98 -8.07
C ALA A 98 0.93 -6.28 -9.08
N ALA A 99 -0.36 -6.67 -9.13
CA ALA A 99 -1.38 -5.98 -9.93
C ALA A 99 -1.91 -4.70 -9.26
N MET A 100 -1.53 -4.44 -8.01
CA MET A 100 -1.93 -3.26 -7.25
C MET A 100 -0.84 -2.19 -7.27
N GLU A 101 -1.26 -0.98 -7.01
CA GLU A 101 -0.37 0.17 -6.78
C GLU A 101 -0.90 1.00 -5.61
N TYR A 102 0.00 1.69 -4.91
CA TYR A 102 -0.35 2.54 -3.79
C TYR A 102 0.19 3.96 -3.95
N SER A 103 -0.47 4.90 -3.31
CA SER A 103 -0.08 6.31 -3.24
C SER A 103 0.04 6.78 -1.80
N ARG A 104 1.04 7.62 -1.51
CA ARG A 104 1.28 8.26 -0.21
C ARG A 104 0.98 9.76 -0.23
N ASP A 105 0.62 10.30 -1.37
CA ASP A 105 0.48 11.73 -1.63
C ASP A 105 -0.92 12.13 -2.13
N GLY A 106 -1.92 11.30 -1.79
CA GLY A 106 -3.31 11.56 -2.15
C GLY A 106 -3.64 11.26 -3.61
N GLY A 107 -2.92 10.33 -4.23
CA GLY A 107 -3.18 9.88 -5.60
C GLY A 107 -2.43 10.65 -6.68
N LYS A 108 -1.49 11.53 -6.32
CA LYS A 108 -0.68 12.28 -7.30
C LYS A 108 0.38 11.41 -7.95
N THR A 109 1.01 10.54 -7.16
CA THR A 109 1.96 9.54 -7.65
C THR A 109 1.56 8.15 -7.18
N TRP A 110 1.85 7.14 -8.00
CA TRP A 110 1.51 5.74 -7.75
C TRP A 110 2.75 4.87 -7.86
N ILE A 111 2.89 3.95 -6.91
CA ILE A 111 4.02 3.03 -6.78
C ILE A 111 3.46 1.61 -6.82
N ALA A 112 4.02 0.74 -7.65
CA ALA A 112 3.59 -0.65 -7.71
C ALA A 112 3.78 -1.37 -6.37
N CYS A 113 2.78 -2.13 -5.94
CA CYS A 113 2.88 -3.00 -4.79
C CYS A 113 3.74 -4.23 -5.11
N LEU A 114 4.33 -4.80 -4.07
CA LEU A 114 4.82 -6.16 -4.06
C LEU A 114 3.76 -7.10 -3.50
N ASP A 115 3.86 -8.38 -3.80
CA ASP A 115 3.01 -9.39 -3.14
C ASP A 115 3.28 -9.39 -1.63
N ASN A 116 2.21 -9.31 -0.82
CA ASN A 116 2.31 -9.20 0.64
C ASN A 116 3.24 -8.04 1.08
N MET A 117 2.95 -6.84 0.61
CA MET A 117 3.78 -5.65 0.80
C MET A 117 4.12 -5.39 2.26
N ASP A 118 5.39 -5.16 2.54
CA ASP A 118 5.91 -4.77 3.86
C ASP A 118 5.48 -3.33 4.21
N LEU A 119 4.92 -3.14 5.41
CA LEU A 119 4.45 -1.86 5.93
C LEU A 119 5.30 -1.31 7.07
N SER A 120 6.38 -1.99 7.46
CA SER A 120 7.19 -1.66 8.64
C SER A 120 7.72 -0.22 8.64
N GLU A 121 8.04 0.32 7.46
CA GLU A 121 8.53 1.70 7.25
C GLU A 121 7.40 2.70 6.95
N LEU A 122 6.15 2.24 6.93
CA LEU A 122 4.97 3.04 6.57
C LEU A 122 4.02 3.26 7.75
N THR A 123 4.46 3.00 8.96
CA THR A 123 3.64 3.17 10.17
C THR A 123 3.02 4.56 10.27
N ASN A 124 1.76 4.63 10.71
CA ASN A 124 0.94 5.86 10.75
C ASN A 124 0.62 6.49 9.37
N ALA A 125 1.02 5.89 8.27
CA ALA A 125 0.69 6.44 6.96
C ALA A 125 -0.75 6.14 6.58
N THR A 126 -1.35 7.05 5.82
CA THR A 126 -2.59 6.79 5.07
C THR A 126 -2.21 6.55 3.62
N LEU A 127 -2.56 5.38 3.11
CA LEU A 127 -2.32 4.98 1.74
C LEU A 127 -3.63 4.94 0.96
N LEU A 128 -3.61 5.38 -0.29
CA LEU A 128 -4.60 5.02 -1.27
C LEU A 128 -4.08 3.81 -2.04
N VAL A 129 -4.91 2.79 -2.23
CA VAL A 129 -4.52 1.56 -2.95
C VAL A 129 -5.57 1.25 -4.01
N ARG A 130 -5.14 0.83 -5.19
CA ARG A 130 -6.01 0.43 -6.30
C ARG A 130 -5.37 -0.67 -7.14
N TYR A 131 -6.13 -1.33 -7.97
CA TYR A 131 -5.58 -2.11 -9.07
C TYR A 131 -5.05 -1.15 -10.14
N ALA A 132 -3.85 -1.42 -10.64
CA ALA A 132 -3.24 -0.62 -11.69
C ALA A 132 -3.98 -0.78 -13.03
N CYS A 133 -3.88 0.22 -13.90
CA CYS A 133 -4.33 0.08 -15.30
C CYS A 133 -3.47 -1.00 -16.00
N ASP A 134 -4.12 -1.94 -16.67
CA ASP A 134 -3.45 -3.04 -17.39
C ASP A 134 -3.33 -2.80 -18.92
N GLY A 135 -3.70 -1.61 -19.37
CA GLY A 135 -3.72 -1.22 -20.80
C GLY A 135 -5.02 -1.58 -21.53
N THR A 136 -5.88 -2.38 -20.91
CA THR A 136 -7.24 -2.72 -21.41
C THR A 136 -8.29 -2.14 -20.48
N ASN A 137 -8.13 -2.37 -19.19
CA ASN A 137 -9.00 -1.87 -18.14
C ASN A 137 -8.34 -0.66 -17.45
N PRO A 138 -9.11 0.40 -17.14
CA PRO A 138 -8.57 1.51 -16.36
C PRO A 138 -8.20 1.07 -14.95
N ALA A 139 -7.38 1.87 -14.28
CA ALA A 139 -7.14 1.66 -12.87
C ALA A 139 -8.47 1.67 -12.09
N SER A 140 -8.60 0.79 -11.09
CA SER A 140 -9.82 0.65 -10.29
C SER A 140 -10.13 1.90 -9.45
N ASN A 141 -11.27 1.90 -8.81
CA ASN A 141 -11.54 2.78 -7.68
C ASN A 141 -10.52 2.53 -6.56
N THR A 142 -10.31 3.53 -5.70
CA THR A 142 -9.31 3.47 -4.63
C THR A 142 -9.92 3.02 -3.31
N ALA A 143 -9.19 2.15 -2.59
CA ALA A 143 -9.41 1.90 -1.17
C ALA A 143 -8.44 2.77 -0.35
N THR A 144 -8.89 3.22 0.82
CA THR A 144 -8.04 3.93 1.79
C THR A 144 -7.58 2.94 2.86
N LEU A 145 -6.28 2.89 3.12
CA LEU A 145 -5.67 2.06 4.14
C LEU A 145 -4.94 2.96 5.15
N THR A 146 -5.32 2.86 6.42
CA THR A 146 -4.54 3.46 7.51
C THR A 146 -3.60 2.39 8.07
N VAL A 147 -2.30 2.63 7.94
CA VAL A 147 -1.28 1.71 8.47
C VAL A 147 -1.18 1.90 9.99
N PRO A 148 -1.25 0.83 10.79
CA PRO A 148 -1.15 0.93 12.24
C PRO A 148 0.11 1.64 12.73
N SER A 149 0.00 2.30 13.88
CA SER A 149 1.16 2.73 14.64
C SER A 149 1.84 1.54 15.31
N ARG A 150 3.05 1.75 15.84
CA ARG A 150 3.68 0.78 16.72
C ARG A 150 3.23 0.99 18.15
N ASN A 151 3.15 -0.09 18.92
CA ASN A 151 3.08 -0.01 20.36
C ASN A 151 4.27 0.78 20.93
N ALA A 152 4.09 1.39 22.10
CA ALA A 152 5.18 2.03 22.82
C ALA A 152 6.22 0.98 23.22
N ALA A 153 7.51 1.35 23.13
CA ALA A 153 8.58 0.47 23.59
C ALA A 153 8.47 0.25 25.12
N PRO A 154 8.64 -0.98 25.61
CA PRO A 154 8.57 -1.27 27.04
C PRO A 154 9.81 -0.70 27.77
N THR A 155 9.68 -0.50 29.08
CA THR A 155 10.83 -0.33 29.96
C THR A 155 11.23 -1.66 30.56
N ALA A 156 12.52 -1.85 30.82
CA ALA A 156 13.06 -3.09 31.37
C ALA A 156 13.98 -2.77 32.57
N ASP A 157 13.84 -3.51 33.64
CA ASP A 157 14.67 -3.39 34.85
C ASP A 157 15.21 -4.75 35.30
N ILE A 158 16.48 -4.78 35.78
CA ILE A 158 17.17 -5.98 36.23
C ILE A 158 17.32 -5.95 37.74
N ASP A 159 16.62 -6.86 38.44
CA ASP A 159 16.95 -7.19 39.81
C ASP A 159 18.19 -8.10 39.83
N ARG A 160 19.35 -7.52 40.24
CA ARG A 160 20.63 -8.24 40.26
C ARG A 160 20.74 -9.20 41.42
N VAL A 161 19.86 -9.07 42.43
CA VAL A 161 19.84 -9.97 43.60
C VAL A 161 18.98 -11.19 43.33
N ALA A 162 17.79 -10.97 42.75
CA ALA A 162 16.90 -12.03 42.33
C ALA A 162 17.29 -12.67 40.99
N GLU A 163 18.23 -12.03 40.24
CA GLU A 163 18.64 -12.42 38.88
C GLU A 163 17.43 -12.46 37.91
N LEU A 164 16.50 -11.51 38.05
CA LEU A 164 15.28 -11.40 37.26
C LEU A 164 15.27 -10.15 36.39
N LEU A 165 14.72 -10.28 35.20
CA LEU A 165 14.34 -9.16 34.31
C LEU A 165 12.84 -8.92 34.40
N THR A 166 12.42 -7.74 34.81
CA THR A 166 11.04 -7.26 34.71
C THR A 166 10.90 -6.34 33.54
N VAL A 167 9.82 -6.50 32.73
CA VAL A 167 9.53 -5.71 31.55
C VAL A 167 8.13 -5.14 31.69
N SER A 168 7.99 -3.82 31.57
CA SER A 168 6.69 -3.16 31.56
C SER A 168 5.94 -3.45 30.26
N GLY A 169 4.60 -3.38 30.29
CA GLY A 169 3.77 -3.52 29.10
C GLY A 169 2.56 -4.41 29.36
N THR A 170 1.71 -4.54 28.36
CA THR A 170 0.52 -5.39 28.43
C THR A 170 0.84 -6.82 28.01
N ALA A 171 1.70 -6.98 27.00
CA ALA A 171 2.13 -8.27 26.48
C ALA A 171 3.62 -8.24 26.07
N PRO A 172 4.55 -8.02 27.02
CA PRO A 172 5.97 -7.94 26.71
C PRO A 172 6.53 -9.29 26.27
N GLU A 173 7.41 -9.24 25.26
CA GLU A 173 8.10 -10.39 24.68
C GLU A 173 9.62 -10.18 24.73
N TYR A 174 10.38 -11.26 24.83
CA TYR A 174 11.84 -11.26 24.65
C TYR A 174 12.25 -12.18 23.50
N ARG A 175 13.38 -11.87 22.86
CA ARG A 175 13.88 -12.61 21.71
C ARG A 175 14.64 -13.87 22.14
N THR A 176 14.26 -15.00 21.55
CA THR A 176 14.98 -16.28 21.64
C THR A 176 15.45 -16.72 20.27
N GLU A 177 16.18 -17.81 20.18
CA GLU A 177 16.57 -18.44 18.92
C GLU A 177 15.34 -18.88 18.10
N ASN A 178 14.26 -19.24 18.78
CA ASN A 178 13.01 -19.69 18.16
C ASN A 178 12.01 -18.57 17.85
N GLY A 179 12.39 -17.31 18.07
CA GLY A 179 11.51 -16.17 17.84
C GLY A 179 11.23 -15.37 19.11
N TRP A 180 10.08 -14.68 19.12
CA TRP A 180 9.64 -13.90 20.25
C TRP A 180 8.83 -14.76 21.23
N THR A 181 9.13 -14.65 22.51
CA THR A 181 8.50 -15.42 23.60
C THR A 181 8.00 -14.45 24.67
N ALA A 182 6.81 -14.70 25.24
CA ALA A 182 6.26 -13.86 26.29
C ALA A 182 7.19 -13.82 27.52
N VAL A 183 7.38 -12.62 28.08
CA VAL A 183 8.06 -12.47 29.37
C VAL A 183 7.13 -12.99 30.46
N PRO A 184 7.62 -13.88 31.36
CA PRO A 184 6.81 -14.36 32.50
C PRO A 184 6.34 -13.20 33.40
N VAL A 185 5.14 -13.31 33.95
CA VAL A 185 4.53 -12.26 34.79
C VAL A 185 5.40 -11.95 36.04
N ASP A 186 6.05 -12.99 36.60
CA ASP A 186 6.93 -12.86 37.76
C ASP A 186 8.37 -12.43 37.39
N GLY A 187 8.63 -12.12 36.15
CA GLY A 187 9.95 -11.77 35.62
C GLY A 187 10.64 -12.93 34.88
N LEU A 188 11.58 -12.60 34.01
CA LEU A 188 12.39 -13.57 33.27
C LEU A 188 13.66 -13.90 34.07
N ASP A 189 13.86 -15.19 34.41
CA ASP A 189 15.11 -15.70 34.98
C ASP A 189 16.28 -15.46 34.02
N LEU A 190 17.31 -14.77 34.51
CA LEU A 190 18.50 -14.39 33.74
C LEU A 190 19.64 -15.41 33.85
N SER A 191 19.48 -16.53 34.52
CA SER A 191 20.55 -17.53 34.76
C SER A 191 21.16 -18.09 33.45
N GLY A 192 20.39 -18.09 32.36
CA GLY A 192 20.86 -18.51 31.02
C GLY A 192 21.40 -17.39 30.14
N PHE A 193 21.43 -16.14 30.61
CA PHE A 193 21.64 -14.94 29.76
C PHE A 193 22.82 -14.05 30.22
N TYR A 194 23.57 -14.46 31.24
CA TYR A 194 24.73 -13.66 31.73
C TYR A 194 25.66 -13.23 30.59
N GLY A 195 26.05 -11.95 30.60
CA GLY A 195 26.93 -11.34 29.61
C GLY A 195 26.31 -11.16 28.23
N LYS A 196 25.06 -11.58 28.01
CA LYS A 196 24.36 -11.46 26.74
C LYS A 196 23.54 -10.18 26.68
N GLU A 197 23.14 -9.84 25.45
CA GLU A 197 22.18 -8.78 25.16
C GLU A 197 20.83 -9.43 24.81
N LEU A 198 19.77 -9.01 25.50
CA LEU A 198 18.41 -9.45 25.26
C LEU A 198 17.62 -8.34 24.58
N ALA A 199 16.95 -8.65 23.49
CA ALA A 199 15.95 -7.75 22.90
C ALA A 199 14.58 -8.01 23.53
N VAL A 200 13.92 -6.97 24.01
CA VAL A 200 12.56 -7.00 24.55
C VAL A 200 11.68 -6.02 23.79
N ARG A 201 10.41 -6.35 23.59
CA ARG A 201 9.44 -5.49 22.92
C ARG A 201 8.04 -5.68 23.50
N GLU A 202 7.15 -4.76 23.23
CA GLU A 202 5.71 -4.96 23.35
C GLU A 202 5.19 -5.69 22.11
N LYS A 203 4.42 -6.75 22.30
CA LYS A 203 3.81 -7.53 21.21
C LYS A 203 2.82 -6.68 20.42
N TYR A 204 2.58 -7.03 19.15
CA TYR A 204 1.49 -6.48 18.35
C TYR A 204 0.11 -6.82 18.96
N ASP A 205 -0.88 -5.99 18.69
CA ASP A 205 -2.28 -6.21 19.02
C ASP A 205 -3.19 -6.01 17.77
N SER A 206 -4.49 -5.88 17.98
CA SER A 206 -5.45 -5.68 16.87
C SER A 206 -5.33 -4.31 16.20
N GLU A 207 -4.75 -3.32 16.87
CA GLU A 207 -4.72 -1.92 16.42
C GLU A 207 -3.30 -1.43 16.14
N HIS A 208 -2.27 -2.13 16.66
CA HIS A 208 -0.88 -1.70 16.59
C HIS A 208 0.05 -2.81 16.12
N PHE A 209 1.12 -2.41 15.46
CA PHE A 209 2.30 -3.27 15.26
C PHE A 209 3.07 -3.43 16.57
N ALA A 210 3.93 -4.46 16.64
CA ALA A 210 4.83 -4.59 17.76
C ALA A 210 5.71 -3.34 17.92
N SER A 211 6.11 -3.03 19.16
CA SER A 211 7.08 -1.96 19.40
C SER A 211 8.43 -2.27 18.76
N LEU A 212 9.24 -1.23 18.53
CA LEU A 212 10.65 -1.46 18.28
C LEU A 212 11.29 -2.11 19.52
N PRO A 213 12.25 -3.03 19.34
CA PRO A 213 12.89 -3.70 20.45
C PRO A 213 13.80 -2.76 21.25
N VAL A 214 13.81 -2.93 22.56
CA VAL A 214 14.78 -2.36 23.49
C VAL A 214 15.84 -3.42 23.79
N LEU A 215 17.11 -3.06 23.71
CA LEU A 215 18.23 -3.94 24.02
C LEU A 215 18.61 -3.82 25.49
N VAL A 216 18.61 -4.94 26.21
CA VAL A 216 18.93 -5.02 27.64
C VAL A 216 20.21 -5.82 27.81
N LYS A 217 21.27 -5.18 28.30
CA LYS A 217 22.54 -5.85 28.57
C LYS A 217 22.46 -6.55 29.93
N VAL A 218 22.47 -7.87 29.91
CA VAL A 218 22.51 -8.69 31.14
C VAL A 218 23.93 -8.67 31.72
N PRO A 219 24.11 -8.36 33.02
CA PRO A 219 25.42 -8.37 33.63
C PRO A 219 26.09 -9.76 33.59
N GLU A 220 27.40 -9.77 33.63
CA GLU A 220 28.18 -10.99 33.84
C GLU A 220 27.95 -11.53 35.27
N LYS A 221 28.01 -12.84 35.41
CA LYS A 221 28.03 -13.44 36.76
C LYS A 221 29.38 -13.17 37.44
N GLY A 222 29.34 -12.68 38.66
CA GLY A 222 30.55 -12.44 39.47
C GLY A 222 31.39 -13.72 39.63
N ALA A 223 32.69 -13.58 39.65
CA ALA A 223 33.60 -14.68 39.89
C ALA A 223 33.34 -15.29 41.30
N LYS A 224 33.44 -16.61 41.37
CA LYS A 224 33.38 -17.30 42.66
C LYS A 224 34.54 -16.80 43.54
N PRO A 225 34.29 -16.37 44.79
CA PRO A 225 35.38 -15.97 45.71
C PRO A 225 36.32 -17.15 45.95
N ASP A 226 37.61 -16.91 45.89
CA ASP A 226 38.63 -17.87 46.27
C ASP A 226 38.81 -17.78 47.79
N LEU A 227 38.24 -18.73 48.49
CA LEU A 227 38.32 -18.81 49.94
C LEU A 227 39.42 -19.80 50.33
N THR A 228 40.53 -19.27 50.82
CA THR A 228 41.58 -20.09 51.46
C THR A 228 41.40 -20.07 53.00
N ILE A 229 41.29 -21.22 53.58
CA ILE A 229 41.29 -21.36 55.03
C ILE A 229 42.75 -21.46 55.50
N ASP A 230 43.24 -20.44 56.17
CA ASP A 230 44.55 -20.48 56.83
C ASP A 230 44.41 -21.36 58.13
N ARG A 231 44.84 -22.58 57.96
CA ARG A 231 44.76 -23.56 59.09
C ARG A 231 45.77 -23.30 60.22
N ASP A 232 46.74 -22.44 59.98
CA ASP A 232 47.78 -22.13 60.94
C ASP A 232 47.37 -21.02 61.93
N LYS A 233 46.20 -20.39 61.74
CA LYS A 233 45.62 -19.38 62.63
C LYS A 233 44.43 -19.86 63.44
N GLN A 234 44.37 -21.13 63.78
CA GLN A 234 43.45 -21.62 64.81
C GLN A 234 43.99 -21.28 66.17
N THR A 235 43.58 -20.15 66.75
CA THR A 235 43.56 -19.85 68.14
C THR A 235 42.15 -19.53 68.60
#